data_2c86de4b6f2d76b48eaa1a84bf0f4376
#
_entry.id   2c86de4b6f2d76b48eaa1a84bf0f4376
#
_cell.length_a   1.000
_cell.length_b   1.000
_cell.length_c   1.000
_cell.angle_alpha   90.00
_cell.angle_beta   90.00
_cell.angle_gamma   90.00
#
_symmetry.space_group_name_H-M   'P 1'
#
loop_
_entity.id
_entity.type
_entity.pdbx_description
1 polymer ?
#
loop_
_entity_poly.entity_id
_entity_poly.type
_entity_poly.pdbx_seq_one_letter_code
_entity_poly.pdbx_strand_id
1 'polypeptide(L)'
;MSKELENATRYFINELKPDTLKLQKLLYFTQGLSYCMMDKEFFEEQFVAWVHGPVIPSIYHRYKQYGFNPITITYDIGALSEDQLSVLDYVKTNYGKYDGKYLEEITHLQDPWLYARSGLDPDERESKLIPKDIIADYFIGLMFQPTSEAWE
;
A
#
# COMPACT_ATOMS: atom_id res chain seq x y z
N MET A 1 1.80 14.21 8.75
CA MET A 1 2.31 13.08 7.95
C MET A 1 3.75 12.81 8.36
N SER A 2 4.07 11.56 8.64
CA SER A 2 5.42 11.17 9.02
C SER A 2 6.41 11.38 7.87
N LYS A 3 7.68 11.52 8.22
CA LYS A 3 8.76 11.64 7.23
C LYS A 3 8.87 10.38 6.38
N GLU A 4 8.66 9.21 6.97
CA GLU A 4 8.74 7.93 6.29
C GLU A 4 7.64 7.79 5.23
N LEU A 5 6.40 8.17 5.57
CA LEU A 5 5.31 8.17 4.60
C LEU A 5 5.56 9.20 3.48
N GLU A 6 6.04 10.37 3.85
CA GLU A 6 6.35 11.41 2.86
C GLU A 6 7.42 10.93 1.87
N ASN A 7 8.48 10.30 2.37
CA ASN A 7 9.55 9.78 1.51
C ASN A 7 9.04 8.66 0.59
N ALA A 8 8.25 7.72 1.11
CA ALA A 8 7.67 6.65 0.28
C ALA A 8 6.75 7.23 -0.81
N THR A 9 5.91 8.18 -0.43
CA THR A 9 4.98 8.85 -1.36
C THR A 9 5.74 9.55 -2.47
N ARG A 10 6.75 10.33 -2.13
CA ARG A 10 7.56 11.07 -3.09
C ARG A 10 8.33 10.13 -4.02
N TYR A 11 8.83 9.02 -3.48
CA TYR A 11 9.51 8.01 -4.29
C TYR A 11 8.61 7.50 -5.40
N PHE A 12 7.40 7.05 -5.07
CA PHE A 12 6.49 6.51 -6.08
C PHE A 12 6.01 7.56 -7.07
N ILE A 13 5.75 8.78 -6.61
CA ILE A 13 5.36 9.87 -7.52
C ILE A 13 6.48 10.18 -8.50
N ASN A 14 7.73 10.25 -8.03
CA ASN A 14 8.86 10.51 -8.92
C ASN A 14 9.08 9.38 -9.92
N GLU A 15 9.01 8.13 -9.44
CA GLU A 15 9.37 6.97 -10.26
C GLU A 15 8.28 6.54 -11.23
N LEU A 16 7.02 6.70 -10.87
CA LEU A 16 5.90 6.08 -11.60
C LEU A 16 4.85 7.06 -12.08
N LYS A 17 4.81 8.29 -11.55
CA LYS A 17 3.74 9.24 -11.85
C LYS A 17 2.35 8.60 -11.74
N PRO A 18 2.01 7.96 -10.62
CA PRO A 18 0.74 7.24 -10.48
C PRO A 18 -0.43 8.19 -10.34
N ASP A 19 -1.64 7.70 -10.62
CA ASP A 19 -2.84 8.37 -10.12
C ASP A 19 -2.99 8.12 -8.61
N THR A 20 -3.98 8.74 -7.99
CA THR A 20 -4.17 8.63 -6.53
C THR A 20 -4.54 7.21 -6.11
N LEU A 21 -5.32 6.49 -6.92
CA LEU A 21 -5.71 5.12 -6.61
C LEU A 21 -4.50 4.20 -6.58
N LYS A 22 -3.68 4.26 -7.61
CA LYS A 22 -2.44 3.46 -7.68
C LYS A 22 -1.49 3.79 -6.54
N LEU A 23 -1.31 5.08 -6.24
CA LEU A 23 -0.43 5.52 -5.15
C LEU A 23 -0.84 4.89 -3.82
N GLN A 24 -2.12 4.91 -3.49
CA GLN A 24 -2.62 4.32 -2.24
C GLN A 24 -2.30 2.83 -2.15
N LYS A 25 -2.45 2.10 -3.25
CA LYS A 25 -2.18 0.66 -3.25
C LYS A 25 -0.69 0.36 -3.15
N LEU A 26 0.16 1.16 -3.81
CA LEU A 26 1.60 1.02 -3.67
C LEU A 26 2.05 1.26 -2.23
N LEU A 27 1.46 2.23 -1.55
CA LEU A 27 1.75 2.50 -0.14
C LEU A 27 1.29 1.35 0.77
N TYR A 28 0.16 0.74 0.47
CA TYR A 28 -0.33 -0.42 1.21
C TYR A 28 0.64 -1.60 1.06
N PHE A 29 1.08 -1.92 -0.15
CA PHE A 29 2.07 -2.99 -0.36
C PHE A 29 3.40 -2.65 0.32
N THR A 30 3.80 -1.39 0.32
CA THR A 30 5.01 -0.95 1.03
C THR A 30 4.92 -1.27 2.51
N GLN A 31 3.82 -0.92 3.15
CA GLN A 31 3.64 -1.20 4.58
C GLN A 31 3.66 -2.70 4.86
N GLY A 32 2.92 -3.47 4.07
CA GLY A 32 2.86 -4.92 4.28
C GLY A 32 4.19 -5.61 4.08
N LEU A 33 4.91 -5.26 3.02
CA LEU A 33 6.21 -5.87 2.72
C LEU A 33 7.30 -5.40 3.68
N SER A 34 7.16 -4.22 4.26
CA SER A 34 8.09 -3.75 5.28
C SER A 34 8.14 -4.69 6.49
N TYR A 35 6.99 -5.22 6.91
CA TYR A 35 6.96 -6.20 8.00
C TYR A 35 7.76 -7.46 7.68
N CYS A 36 7.81 -7.83 6.40
CA CYS A 36 8.58 -9.01 5.95
C CYS A 36 10.07 -8.69 5.79
N MET A 37 10.40 -7.55 5.22
CA MET A 37 11.76 -7.21 4.79
C MET A 37 12.54 -6.44 5.84
N MET A 38 11.86 -5.66 6.68
CA MET A 38 12.49 -4.82 7.70
C MET A 38 12.10 -5.23 9.13
N ASP A 39 11.19 -6.18 9.29
CA ASP A 39 10.65 -6.65 10.56
C ASP A 39 9.99 -5.51 11.38
N LYS A 40 9.46 -4.52 10.70
CA LYS A 40 8.76 -3.38 11.31
C LYS A 40 7.92 -2.64 10.29
N GLU A 41 7.02 -1.77 10.76
CA GLU A 41 6.27 -0.88 9.88
C GLU A 41 7.21 0.07 9.13
N PHE A 42 6.82 0.46 7.93
CA PHE A 42 7.56 1.46 7.16
C PHE A 42 7.24 2.88 7.65
N PHE A 43 5.97 3.13 7.95
CA PHE A 43 5.48 4.41 8.47
C PHE A 43 4.42 4.18 9.54
N GLU A 44 4.17 5.20 10.34
CA GLU A 44 3.25 5.09 11.49
C GLU A 44 1.77 5.24 11.13
N GLU A 45 1.47 5.82 9.98
CA GLU A 45 0.10 6.07 9.57
C GLU A 45 -0.67 4.76 9.36
N GLN A 46 -1.99 4.84 9.55
CA GLN A 46 -2.86 3.68 9.47
C GLN A 46 -3.71 3.72 8.20
N PHE A 47 -4.08 2.54 7.72
CA PHE A 47 -5.00 2.39 6.59
C PHE A 47 -6.43 2.23 7.08
N VAL A 48 -7.37 2.76 6.31
CA VAL A 48 -8.79 2.48 6.44
C VAL A 48 -9.28 1.73 5.21
N ALA A 49 -10.31 0.89 5.39
CA ALA A 49 -10.82 0.04 4.32
C ALA A 49 -12.00 0.75 3.63
N TRP A 50 -11.69 1.52 2.59
CA TRP A 50 -12.71 2.15 1.76
C TRP A 50 -13.21 1.21 0.68
N VAL A 51 -14.24 1.63 -0.06
CA VAL A 51 -14.83 0.83 -1.14
C VAL A 51 -13.77 0.41 -2.16
N HIS A 52 -12.85 1.31 -2.49
CA HIS A 52 -11.81 1.06 -3.50
C HIS A 52 -10.49 0.55 -2.90
N GLY A 53 -10.54 -0.05 -1.73
CA GLY A 53 -9.38 -0.70 -1.11
C GLY A 53 -8.80 0.07 0.06
N PRO A 54 -7.64 -0.35 0.54
CA PRO A 54 -6.96 0.33 1.65
C PRO A 54 -6.52 1.74 1.27
N VAL A 55 -6.76 2.70 2.16
CA VAL A 55 -6.47 4.12 1.93
C VAL A 55 -5.87 4.75 3.18
N ILE A 56 -4.87 5.60 3.00
CA ILE A 56 -4.39 6.52 4.04
C ILE A 56 -5.11 7.86 3.82
N PRO A 57 -5.99 8.30 4.73
CA PRO A 57 -6.79 9.51 4.51
C PRO A 57 -5.97 10.77 4.24
N SER A 58 -4.83 10.95 4.89
CA SER A 58 -3.99 12.13 4.67
C SER A 58 -3.44 12.21 3.24
N ILE A 59 -3.13 11.06 2.65
CA ILE A 59 -2.68 10.98 1.25
C ILE A 59 -3.85 11.30 0.31
N TYR A 60 -5.03 10.75 0.59
CA TYR A 60 -6.22 11.06 -0.20
C TYR A 60 -6.48 12.57 -0.23
N HIS A 61 -6.48 13.22 0.93
CA HIS A 61 -6.76 14.66 1.01
C HIS A 61 -5.71 15.50 0.29
N ARG A 62 -4.45 15.08 0.32
CA ARG A 62 -3.37 15.83 -0.34
C ARG A 62 -3.48 15.79 -1.86
N TYR A 63 -3.88 14.66 -2.44
CA TYR A 63 -3.81 14.46 -3.90
C TYR A 63 -5.16 14.34 -4.60
N LYS A 64 -6.27 14.51 -3.88
CA LYS A 64 -7.62 14.32 -4.45
C LYS A 64 -7.91 15.25 -5.63
N GLN A 65 -7.28 16.41 -5.71
CA GLN A 65 -7.48 17.34 -6.81
C GLN A 65 -7.02 16.80 -8.16
N TYR A 66 -6.15 15.80 -8.16
CA TYR A 66 -5.71 15.17 -9.41
C TYR A 66 -6.77 14.25 -10.00
N GLY A 67 -7.79 13.86 -9.24
CA GLY A 67 -8.81 12.92 -9.72
C GLY A 67 -8.19 11.62 -10.19
N PHE A 68 -8.47 11.23 -11.43
CA PHE A 68 -7.89 10.02 -12.05
C PHE A 68 -6.68 10.32 -12.92
N ASN A 69 -6.17 11.55 -12.90
CA ASN A 69 -4.99 11.93 -13.67
C ASN A 69 -3.71 11.55 -12.92
N PRO A 70 -2.62 11.28 -13.67
CA PRO A 70 -1.31 11.05 -13.05
C PRO A 70 -0.86 12.25 -12.22
N ILE A 71 -0.23 11.97 -11.10
CA ILE A 71 0.41 13.00 -10.26
C ILE A 71 1.77 13.30 -10.89
N THR A 72 1.91 14.51 -11.45
CA THR A 72 3.08 14.86 -12.28
C THR A 72 4.15 15.67 -11.56
N ILE A 73 3.97 15.96 -10.28
CA ILE A 73 4.94 16.70 -9.49
C ILE A 73 6.24 15.88 -9.38
N THR A 74 7.38 16.56 -9.42
CA THR A 74 8.66 15.95 -9.10
C THR A 74 9.14 16.51 -7.77
N TYR A 75 9.49 15.64 -6.85
CA TYR A 75 9.90 16.01 -5.50
C TYR A 75 11.38 15.76 -5.26
N ASP A 76 11.95 16.56 -4.37
CA ASP A 76 13.18 16.17 -3.70
C ASP A 76 12.82 15.16 -2.61
N ILE A 77 13.55 14.05 -2.56
CA ILE A 77 13.31 12.98 -1.58
C ILE A 77 14.36 13.09 -0.48
N GLY A 78 13.90 12.98 0.77
CA GLY A 78 14.80 12.89 1.91
C GLY A 78 15.62 11.62 1.90
N ALA A 79 16.56 11.51 2.85
CA ALA A 79 17.44 10.35 2.93
C ALA A 79 16.63 9.08 3.22
N LEU A 80 16.88 8.02 2.43
CA LEU A 80 16.33 6.69 2.62
C LEU A 80 17.45 5.75 3.03
N SER A 81 17.17 4.86 3.99
CA SER A 81 18.10 3.79 4.33
C SER A 81 18.12 2.76 3.19
N GLU A 82 19.17 1.91 3.19
CA GLU A 82 19.24 0.82 2.22
C GLU A 82 18.03 -0.10 2.33
N ASP A 83 17.59 -0.41 3.56
CA ASP A 83 16.43 -1.27 3.79
C ASP A 83 15.14 -0.63 3.27
N GLN A 84 14.94 0.66 3.54
CA GLN A 84 13.79 1.39 3.02
C GLN A 84 13.76 1.39 1.49
N LEU A 85 14.91 1.68 0.89
CA LEU A 85 15.01 1.70 -0.57
C LEU A 85 14.75 0.32 -1.17
N SER A 86 15.23 -0.75 -0.51
CA SER A 86 14.98 -2.12 -0.96
C SER A 86 13.48 -2.46 -0.96
N VAL A 87 12.74 -2.04 0.05
CA VAL A 87 11.28 -2.24 0.09
C VAL A 87 10.59 -1.49 -1.04
N LEU A 88 10.94 -0.20 -1.21
CA LEU A 88 10.31 0.63 -2.24
C LEU A 88 10.62 0.11 -3.64
N ASP A 89 11.86 -0.29 -3.90
CA ASP A 89 12.25 -0.85 -5.19
C ASP A 89 11.56 -2.18 -5.46
N TYR A 90 11.39 -3.01 -4.45
CA TYR A 90 10.65 -4.27 -4.58
C TYR A 90 9.20 -4.02 -4.98
N VAL A 91 8.54 -3.07 -4.32
CA VAL A 91 7.16 -2.71 -4.64
C VAL A 91 7.06 -2.15 -6.05
N LYS A 92 7.97 -1.24 -6.42
CA LYS A 92 8.01 -0.69 -7.78
C LYS A 92 8.16 -1.78 -8.83
N THR A 93 9.09 -2.69 -8.63
CA THR A 93 9.41 -3.75 -9.59
C THR A 93 8.24 -4.72 -9.77
N ASN A 94 7.59 -5.11 -8.66
CA ASN A 94 6.58 -6.15 -8.69
C ASN A 94 5.15 -5.64 -8.92
N TYR A 95 4.87 -4.41 -8.55
CA TYR A 95 3.51 -3.84 -8.62
C TYR A 95 3.41 -2.58 -9.48
N GLY A 96 4.52 -1.92 -9.76
CA GLY A 96 4.53 -0.65 -10.47
C GLY A 96 4.04 -0.70 -11.91
N LYS A 97 4.08 -1.88 -12.53
CA LYS A 97 3.61 -2.10 -13.91
C LYS A 97 2.09 -2.18 -14.04
N TYR A 98 1.38 -2.37 -12.92
CA TYR A 98 -0.07 -2.51 -12.94
C TYR A 98 -0.73 -1.16 -12.69
N ASP A 99 -1.95 -0.97 -13.24
CA ASP A 99 -2.72 0.24 -12.96
C ASP A 99 -3.45 0.14 -11.61
N GLY A 100 -4.00 1.27 -11.16
CA GLY A 100 -4.68 1.33 -9.87
C GLY A 100 -5.87 0.41 -9.76
N LYS A 101 -6.61 0.22 -10.86
CA LYS A 101 -7.79 -0.66 -10.89
C LYS A 101 -7.41 -2.12 -10.66
N TYR A 102 -6.36 -2.57 -11.32
CA TYR A 102 -5.86 -3.94 -11.13
C TYR A 102 -5.37 -4.16 -9.69
N LEU A 103 -4.63 -3.19 -9.14
CA LEU A 103 -4.15 -3.28 -7.76
C LEU A 103 -5.31 -3.24 -6.76
N GLU A 104 -6.36 -2.46 -7.03
CA GLU A 104 -7.58 -2.45 -6.23
C GLU A 104 -8.19 -3.86 -6.17
N GLU A 105 -8.32 -4.52 -7.33
CA GLU A 105 -8.88 -5.86 -7.40
C GLU A 105 -8.06 -6.86 -6.58
N ILE A 106 -6.73 -6.75 -6.60
CA ILE A 106 -5.87 -7.59 -5.77
C ILE A 106 -6.18 -7.37 -4.28
N THR A 107 -6.26 -6.12 -3.83
CA THR A 107 -6.50 -5.83 -2.41
C THR A 107 -7.87 -6.31 -1.94
N HIS A 108 -8.87 -6.33 -2.82
CA HIS A 108 -10.22 -6.82 -2.50
C HIS A 108 -10.27 -8.32 -2.21
N LEU A 109 -9.23 -9.06 -2.60
CA LEU A 109 -9.11 -10.50 -2.33
C LEU A 109 -8.29 -10.80 -1.08
N GLN A 110 -7.72 -9.78 -0.43
CA GLN A 110 -6.79 -9.94 0.67
C GLN A 110 -7.48 -9.79 2.03
N ASP A 111 -7.03 -10.59 3.00
CA ASP A 111 -7.60 -10.63 4.32
C ASP A 111 -7.69 -9.28 5.04
N PRO A 112 -6.68 -8.40 4.99
CA PRO A 112 -6.77 -7.12 5.71
C PRO A 112 -7.99 -6.28 5.33
N TRP A 113 -8.26 -6.14 4.03
CA TRP A 113 -9.40 -5.37 3.56
C TRP A 113 -10.72 -6.12 3.84
N LEU A 114 -10.74 -7.42 3.56
CA LEU A 114 -11.93 -8.25 3.79
C LEU A 114 -12.32 -8.26 5.26
N TYR A 115 -11.35 -8.40 6.16
CA TYR A 115 -11.60 -8.38 7.59
C TYR A 115 -12.22 -7.06 8.03
N ALA A 116 -11.63 -5.94 7.64
CA ALA A 116 -12.11 -4.62 8.05
C ALA A 116 -13.48 -4.30 7.47
N ARG A 117 -13.79 -4.82 6.28
CA ARG A 117 -15.08 -4.62 5.61
C ARG A 117 -16.15 -5.65 6.00
N SER A 118 -15.82 -6.57 6.88
CA SER A 118 -16.75 -7.62 7.31
C SER A 118 -18.05 -7.01 7.85
N GLY A 119 -19.20 -7.48 7.33
CA GLY A 119 -20.52 -6.98 7.72
C GLY A 119 -20.99 -5.74 6.97
N LEU A 120 -20.14 -5.17 6.10
CA LEU A 120 -20.54 -4.03 5.27
C LEU A 120 -20.99 -4.50 3.89
N ASP A 121 -21.92 -3.76 3.28
CA ASP A 121 -22.25 -3.94 1.87
C ASP A 121 -21.06 -3.49 1.00
N PRO A 122 -20.90 -4.06 -0.22
CA PRO A 122 -19.72 -3.74 -1.07
C PRO A 122 -19.55 -2.25 -1.36
N ASP A 123 -20.64 -1.48 -1.46
CA ASP A 123 -20.61 -0.05 -1.77
C ASP A 123 -20.84 0.84 -0.55
N GLU A 124 -20.89 0.28 0.65
CA GLU A 124 -21.14 1.04 1.87
C GLU A 124 -19.93 1.89 2.23
N ARG A 125 -20.17 3.19 2.42
CA ARG A 125 -19.10 4.15 2.75
C ARG A 125 -18.87 4.19 4.25
N GLU A 126 -17.87 3.45 4.69
CA GLU A 126 -17.40 3.42 6.07
C GLU A 126 -15.88 3.50 6.09
N SER A 127 -15.33 4.13 7.12
CA SER A 127 -13.87 4.23 7.30
C SER A 127 -13.42 3.29 8.41
N LYS A 128 -13.53 1.99 8.15
CA LYS A 128 -13.08 0.98 9.11
C LYS A 128 -11.56 0.89 9.11
N LEU A 129 -10.98 1.00 10.29
CA LEU A 129 -9.54 0.88 10.46
C LEU A 129 -9.08 -0.53 10.12
N ILE A 130 -7.99 -0.65 9.37
CA ILE A 130 -7.33 -1.93 9.14
C ILE A 130 -6.22 -2.08 10.18
N PRO A 131 -6.34 -3.03 11.13
CA PRO A 131 -5.31 -3.20 12.16
C PRO A 131 -3.95 -3.54 11.55
N LYS A 132 -2.89 -2.95 12.07
CA LYS A 132 -1.53 -3.16 11.57
C LYS A 132 -1.08 -4.61 11.73
N ASP A 133 -1.47 -5.28 12.81
CA ASP A 133 -1.14 -6.69 13.04
C ASP A 133 -1.76 -7.60 11.99
N ILE A 134 -2.95 -7.29 11.50
CA ILE A 134 -3.61 -8.07 10.43
C ILE A 134 -2.88 -7.88 9.11
N ILE A 135 -2.43 -6.67 8.80
CA ILE A 135 -1.59 -6.42 7.62
C ILE A 135 -0.30 -7.22 7.73
N ALA A 136 0.38 -7.12 8.87
CA ALA A 136 1.64 -7.84 9.10
C ALA A 136 1.47 -9.35 8.96
N ASP A 137 0.48 -9.92 9.62
CA ASP A 137 0.23 -11.37 9.59
C ASP A 137 -0.08 -11.85 8.18
N TYR A 138 -0.87 -11.10 7.44
CA TYR A 138 -1.21 -11.47 6.06
C TYR A 138 0.03 -11.50 5.17
N PHE A 139 0.83 -10.43 5.18
CA PHE A 139 2.01 -10.37 4.29
C PHE A 139 3.10 -11.34 4.70
N ILE A 140 3.33 -11.52 6.00
CA ILE A 140 4.30 -12.51 6.49
C ILE A 140 3.85 -13.92 6.06
N GLY A 141 2.57 -14.24 6.22
CA GLY A 141 2.02 -15.52 5.78
C GLY A 141 2.15 -15.73 4.28
N LEU A 142 1.92 -14.68 3.48
CA LEU A 142 2.04 -14.74 2.04
C LEU A 142 3.48 -14.99 1.59
N MET A 143 4.45 -14.30 2.19
CA MET A 143 5.87 -14.41 1.80
C MET A 143 6.51 -15.72 2.25
N PHE A 144 6.06 -16.32 3.33
CA PHE A 144 6.61 -17.56 3.87
C PHE A 144 5.69 -18.75 3.69
N GLN A 145 4.71 -18.64 2.79
CA GLN A 145 3.81 -19.74 2.47
C GLN A 145 4.58 -20.86 1.78
N PRO A 146 4.40 -22.13 2.23
CA PRO A 146 5.05 -23.27 1.55
C PRO A 146 4.58 -23.37 0.10
N THR A 147 5.51 -23.65 -0.80
CA THR A 147 5.16 -23.93 -2.20
C THR A 147 4.56 -25.35 -2.31
N SER A 148 3.84 -25.60 -3.40
CA SER A 148 3.26 -26.93 -3.63
C SER A 148 4.32 -28.04 -3.68
N GLU A 149 5.54 -27.71 -4.15
CA GLU A 149 6.65 -28.66 -4.19
C GLU A 149 7.09 -29.12 -2.80
N ALA A 150 6.83 -28.33 -1.77
CA ALA A 150 7.18 -28.71 -0.39
C ALA A 150 6.45 -29.97 0.09
N TRP A 151 5.39 -30.37 -0.60
CA TRP A 151 4.57 -31.52 -0.23
C TRP A 151 4.85 -32.76 -1.09
N GLU A 152 5.73 -32.62 -2.05
CA GLU A 152 6.15 -33.71 -2.94
C GLU A 152 7.53 -34.23 -2.52
#